data_973da7f896ec955a3fdb27ce90a21d90
#
_entry.id   973da7f896ec955a3fdb27ce90a21d90
#
_cell.length_a   1.000
_cell.length_b   1.000
_cell.length_c   1.000
_cell.angle_alpha   90.00
_cell.angle_beta   90.00
_cell.angle_gamma   90.00
#
_symmetry.space_group_name_H-M   'P 1'
#
loop_
_entity.id
_entity.type
_entity.pdbx_description
1 polymer ?
#
loop_
_entity_poly.entity_id
_entity_poly.type
_entity_poly.pdbx_seq_one_letter_code
_entity_poly.pdbx_strand_id
1 'polypeptide(L)'
;MNPLHSTQKFQGRVIRVSVDDVQLPNGLRTQLEVVHHPGGAAVVSLDAQERVCLLRQYRYVADGWVWELPAGKLEPAEPPLATAQRELEEEAGLRAAHWSSLGAIFSSPGVFSEVLHLFLARELTQARAAPEANEVFEVHWVPLQEACERALDGDIRDGKTALGLLRAAHQLRAPAHRPEI
;
A
#
# COMPACT_ATOMS: atom_id res chain seq x y z
N MET A 1 14.96 -15.47 6.65
CA MET A 1 15.27 -16.82 7.17
C MET A 1 14.54 -17.82 6.29
N ASN A 2 15.16 -18.95 5.96
CA ASN A 2 14.49 -20.03 5.23
C ASN A 2 13.92 -21.02 6.25
N PRO A 3 12.74 -21.61 6.00
CA PRO A 3 12.19 -22.66 6.85
C PRO A 3 13.07 -23.92 6.79
N LEU A 4 13.06 -24.73 7.86
CA LEU A 4 13.70 -26.06 7.88
C LEU A 4 12.99 -27.01 6.92
N HIS A 5 11.66 -26.92 6.89
CA HIS A 5 10.76 -27.60 5.96
C HIS A 5 9.54 -26.72 5.70
N SER A 6 8.97 -26.81 4.50
CA SER A 6 7.75 -26.06 4.13
C SER A 6 6.77 -26.97 3.40
N THR A 7 5.55 -27.01 3.90
CA THR A 7 4.45 -27.77 3.28
C THR A 7 3.43 -26.81 2.71
N GLN A 8 3.29 -26.75 1.40
CA GLN A 8 2.26 -25.94 0.76
C GLN A 8 0.88 -26.53 1.03
N LYS A 9 -0.07 -25.70 1.47
CA LYS A 9 -1.46 -26.07 1.78
C LYS A 9 -2.46 -25.54 0.77
N PHE A 10 -2.16 -24.38 0.18
CA PHE A 10 -3.01 -23.75 -0.82
C PHE A 10 -2.18 -22.94 -1.82
N GLN A 11 -2.65 -22.91 -3.06
CA GLN A 11 -2.13 -22.04 -4.12
C GLN A 11 -3.29 -21.39 -4.84
N GLY A 12 -3.44 -20.07 -4.66
CA GLY A 12 -4.38 -19.24 -5.38
C GLY A 12 -3.72 -18.45 -6.52
N ARG A 13 -4.47 -17.50 -7.06
CA ARG A 13 -3.96 -16.57 -8.10
C ARG A 13 -3.01 -15.51 -7.51
N VAL A 14 -3.26 -15.07 -6.27
CA VAL A 14 -2.52 -14.01 -5.61
C VAL A 14 -1.69 -14.56 -4.45
N ILE A 15 -2.29 -15.38 -3.61
CA ILE A 15 -1.64 -15.89 -2.40
C ILE A 15 -1.29 -17.38 -2.50
N ARG A 16 -0.26 -17.74 -1.77
CA ARG A 16 0.10 -19.13 -1.44
C ARG A 16 0.10 -19.27 0.08
N VAL A 17 -0.41 -20.39 0.60
CA VAL A 17 -0.38 -20.69 2.04
C VAL A 17 0.50 -21.91 2.28
N SER A 18 1.39 -21.80 3.25
CA SER A 18 2.24 -22.91 3.70
C SER A 18 2.19 -23.07 5.21
N VAL A 19 2.56 -24.28 5.67
CA VAL A 19 2.96 -24.54 7.05
C VAL A 19 4.45 -24.78 7.05
N ASP A 20 5.18 -23.92 7.75
CA ASP A 20 6.63 -23.88 7.75
C ASP A 20 7.19 -24.33 9.11
N ASP A 21 8.03 -25.38 9.12
CA ASP A 21 8.82 -25.76 10.27
C ASP A 21 9.98 -24.78 10.41
N VAL A 22 10.05 -24.07 11.52
CA VAL A 22 11.06 -23.04 11.75
C VAL A 22 11.78 -23.25 13.07
N GLN A 23 13.01 -22.75 13.14
CA GLN A 23 13.72 -22.60 14.39
C GLN A 23 13.79 -21.12 14.76
N LEU A 24 13.20 -20.75 15.90
CA LEU A 24 13.19 -19.40 16.41
C LEU A 24 14.59 -19.01 16.97
N PRO A 25 14.88 -17.69 17.13
CA PRO A 25 16.17 -17.22 17.66
C PRO A 25 16.53 -17.78 19.05
N ASN A 26 15.54 -18.18 19.85
CA ASN A 26 15.74 -18.81 21.16
C ASN A 26 16.00 -20.34 21.07
N GLY A 27 16.13 -20.88 19.86
CA GLY A 27 16.37 -22.29 19.60
C GLY A 27 15.12 -23.19 19.56
N LEU A 28 13.94 -22.65 19.92
CA LEU A 28 12.69 -23.42 19.87
C LEU A 28 12.29 -23.74 18.43
N ARG A 29 11.90 -24.98 18.18
CA ARG A 29 11.29 -25.39 16.90
C ARG A 29 9.78 -25.35 17.02
N THR A 30 9.14 -24.78 16.00
CA THR A 30 7.69 -24.66 15.93
C THR A 30 7.20 -24.67 14.50
N GLN A 31 5.91 -24.84 14.30
CA GLN A 31 5.24 -24.68 13.01
C GLN A 31 4.54 -23.33 12.95
N LEU A 32 4.70 -22.65 11.83
CA LEU A 32 4.02 -21.39 11.55
C LEU A 32 3.20 -21.52 10.28
N GLU A 33 1.97 -21.01 10.31
CA GLU A 33 1.14 -20.82 9.13
C GLU A 33 1.55 -19.50 8.47
N VAL A 34 1.89 -19.56 7.19
CA VAL A 34 2.39 -18.40 6.43
C VAL A 34 1.53 -18.18 5.19
N VAL A 35 0.96 -16.99 5.07
CA VAL A 35 0.32 -16.52 3.85
C VAL A 35 1.33 -15.70 3.06
N HIS A 36 1.78 -16.23 1.93
CA HIS A 36 2.72 -15.56 1.02
C HIS A 36 1.96 -14.66 0.05
N HIS A 37 2.41 -13.41 -0.06
CA HIS A 37 1.87 -12.38 -0.95
C HIS A 37 3.01 -11.65 -1.67
N PRO A 38 2.83 -11.20 -2.91
CA PRO A 38 3.87 -10.49 -3.66
C PRO A 38 4.28 -9.15 -3.07
N GLY A 39 3.46 -8.59 -2.17
CA GLY A 39 3.60 -7.22 -1.71
C GLY A 39 2.80 -6.26 -2.56
N GLY A 40 2.92 -4.96 -2.26
CA GLY A 40 2.22 -3.90 -2.98
C GLY A 40 2.88 -2.55 -2.81
N ALA A 41 2.36 -1.57 -3.56
CA ALA A 41 2.73 -0.17 -3.42
C ALA A 41 1.48 0.71 -3.35
N ALA A 42 1.55 1.78 -2.56
CA ALA A 42 0.48 2.76 -2.41
C ALA A 42 1.02 4.19 -2.50
N VAL A 43 0.19 5.10 -2.98
CA VAL A 43 0.60 6.46 -3.35
C VAL A 43 -0.23 7.51 -2.64
N VAL A 44 0.41 8.35 -1.83
CA VAL A 44 -0.14 9.64 -1.41
C VAL A 44 0.15 10.64 -2.54
N SER A 45 -0.80 10.89 -3.41
CA SER A 45 -0.66 11.86 -4.50
C SER A 45 -1.30 13.19 -4.11
N LEU A 46 -0.49 14.27 -4.13
CA LEU A 46 -0.92 15.60 -3.71
C LEU A 46 -0.94 16.57 -4.90
N ASP A 47 -2.05 17.27 -5.04
CA ASP A 47 -2.17 18.37 -5.99
C ASP A 47 -1.53 19.68 -5.47
N ALA A 48 -1.56 20.72 -6.30
CA ALA A 48 -1.01 22.04 -5.96
C ALA A 48 -1.75 22.74 -4.80
N GLN A 49 -2.95 22.29 -4.43
CA GLN A 49 -3.74 22.78 -3.30
C GLN A 49 -3.59 21.90 -2.06
N GLU A 50 -2.60 20.98 -2.03
CA GLU A 50 -2.36 20.04 -0.95
C GLU A 50 -3.59 19.13 -0.66
N ARG A 51 -4.38 18.81 -1.69
CA ARG A 51 -5.44 17.80 -1.60
C ARG A 51 -4.87 16.46 -2.01
N VAL A 52 -5.21 15.40 -1.27
CA VAL A 52 -4.85 14.03 -1.59
C VAL A 52 -5.92 13.37 -2.43
N CYS A 53 -5.50 12.60 -3.43
CA CYS A 53 -6.38 11.70 -4.15
C CYS A 53 -6.67 10.47 -3.29
N LEU A 54 -7.93 10.24 -2.96
CA LEU A 54 -8.42 9.07 -2.26
C LEU A 54 -9.42 8.33 -3.12
N LEU A 55 -9.43 7.00 -3.01
CA LEU A 55 -10.41 6.12 -3.60
C LEU A 55 -11.40 5.70 -2.53
N ARG A 56 -12.69 5.78 -2.83
CA ARG A 56 -13.72 5.11 -2.05
C ARG A 56 -14.03 3.80 -2.74
N GLN A 57 -13.38 2.71 -2.30
CA GLN A 57 -13.39 1.42 -2.98
C GLN A 57 -14.27 0.41 -2.25
N TYR A 58 -15.04 -0.37 -3.01
CA TYR A 58 -15.80 -1.49 -2.45
C TYR A 58 -14.85 -2.68 -2.20
N ARG A 59 -14.81 -3.14 -0.96
CA ARG A 59 -14.02 -4.31 -0.53
C ARG A 59 -14.93 -5.35 0.09
N TYR A 60 -15.12 -6.47 -0.61
CA TYR A 60 -15.93 -7.59 -0.12
C TYR A 60 -15.50 -8.07 1.27
N VAL A 61 -14.20 -8.19 1.52
CA VAL A 61 -13.66 -8.65 2.82
C VAL A 61 -13.86 -7.65 3.97
N ALA A 62 -14.12 -6.39 3.66
CA ALA A 62 -14.44 -5.35 4.64
C ALA A 62 -15.95 -5.11 4.76
N ASP A 63 -16.75 -5.90 4.05
CA ASP A 63 -18.22 -5.80 3.98
C ASP A 63 -18.70 -4.37 3.63
N GLY A 64 -18.02 -3.72 2.68
CA GLY A 64 -18.43 -2.40 2.27
C GLY A 64 -17.37 -1.52 1.61
N TRP A 65 -17.65 -0.23 1.69
CA TRP A 65 -16.81 0.81 1.11
C TRP A 65 -15.72 1.24 2.07
N VAL A 66 -14.48 1.33 1.57
CA VAL A 66 -13.28 1.69 2.33
C VAL A 66 -12.60 2.86 1.63
N TRP A 67 -12.11 3.82 2.41
CA TRP A 67 -11.25 4.89 1.93
C TRP A 67 -9.83 4.39 1.81
N GLU A 68 -9.26 4.45 0.60
CA GLU A 68 -7.93 3.95 0.29
C GLU A 68 -7.12 4.95 -0.53
N LEU A 69 -5.81 4.84 -0.49
CA LEU A 69 -4.90 5.44 -1.46
C LEU A 69 -4.92 4.61 -2.76
N PRO A 70 -4.64 5.20 -3.93
CA PRO A 70 -4.29 4.44 -5.12
C PRO A 70 -3.19 3.43 -4.80
N ALA A 71 -3.43 2.13 -5.07
CA ALA A 71 -2.55 1.07 -4.63
C ALA A 71 -2.82 -0.27 -5.32
N GLY A 72 -1.73 -1.00 -5.62
CA GLY A 72 -1.86 -2.33 -6.15
C GLY A 72 -0.70 -3.26 -5.83
N LYS A 73 -0.81 -4.49 -6.34
CA LYS A 73 0.16 -5.56 -6.12
C LYS A 73 1.39 -5.37 -6.99
N LEU A 74 2.56 -5.75 -6.46
CA LEU A 74 3.75 -5.89 -7.28
C LEU A 74 3.58 -7.02 -8.30
N GLU A 75 3.94 -6.76 -9.54
CA GLU A 75 4.10 -7.78 -10.55
C GLU A 75 5.50 -8.45 -10.44
N PRO A 76 5.67 -9.65 -11.02
CA PRO A 76 6.97 -10.33 -10.98
C PRO A 76 8.10 -9.45 -11.52
N ALA A 77 9.12 -9.22 -10.67
CA ALA A 77 10.28 -8.37 -10.96
C ALA A 77 9.98 -6.87 -11.17
N GLU A 78 8.76 -6.41 -10.87
CA GLU A 78 8.42 -4.99 -10.93
C GLU A 78 8.97 -4.26 -9.68
N PRO A 79 9.75 -3.17 -9.86
CA PRO A 79 10.18 -2.34 -8.73
C PRO A 79 8.96 -1.67 -8.06
N PRO A 80 8.93 -1.53 -6.72
CA PRO A 80 7.79 -0.93 -6.03
C PRO A 80 7.40 0.48 -6.51
N LEU A 81 8.37 1.30 -6.92
CA LEU A 81 8.09 2.62 -7.49
C LEU A 81 7.37 2.51 -8.84
N ALA A 82 7.74 1.56 -9.68
CA ALA A 82 7.06 1.35 -10.96
C ALA A 82 5.61 0.90 -10.76
N THR A 83 5.35 0.00 -9.79
CA THR A 83 3.99 -0.36 -9.36
C THR A 83 3.22 0.88 -8.92
N ALA A 84 3.80 1.72 -8.06
CA ALA A 84 3.15 2.94 -7.58
C ALA A 84 2.79 3.90 -8.74
N GLN A 85 3.68 4.04 -9.74
CA GLN A 85 3.44 4.87 -10.92
C GLN A 85 2.32 4.32 -11.79
N ARG A 86 2.32 3.02 -12.03
CA ARG A 86 1.30 2.32 -12.81
C ARG A 86 -0.08 2.43 -12.15
N GLU A 87 -0.17 2.12 -10.87
CA GLU A 87 -1.45 2.16 -10.12
C GLU A 87 -2.02 3.58 -10.02
N LEU A 88 -1.17 4.60 -9.83
CA LEU A 88 -1.61 5.99 -9.86
C LEU A 88 -2.22 6.37 -11.21
N GLU A 89 -1.64 5.89 -12.30
CA GLU A 89 -2.19 6.14 -13.64
C GLU A 89 -3.45 5.35 -13.90
N GLU A 90 -3.47 4.05 -13.59
CA GLU A 90 -4.59 3.15 -13.86
C GLU A 90 -5.84 3.53 -13.05
N GLU A 91 -5.71 3.76 -11.74
CA GLU A 91 -6.83 4.02 -10.86
C GLU A 91 -7.25 5.50 -10.82
N ALA A 92 -6.29 6.42 -10.78
CA ALA A 92 -6.60 7.85 -10.63
C ALA A 92 -6.47 8.67 -11.93
N GLY A 93 -5.93 8.11 -13.01
CA GLY A 93 -5.66 8.85 -14.25
C GLY A 93 -4.64 9.97 -14.06
N LEU A 94 -3.61 9.73 -13.26
CA LEU A 94 -2.61 10.71 -12.87
C LEU A 94 -1.19 10.21 -13.10
N ARG A 95 -0.31 11.13 -13.48
CA ARG A 95 1.15 10.96 -13.43
C ARG A 95 1.76 12.03 -12.54
N ALA A 96 2.93 11.76 -11.98
CA ALA A 96 3.65 12.70 -11.14
C ALA A 96 5.09 12.86 -11.59
N ALA A 97 5.64 14.08 -11.48
CA ALA A 97 7.04 14.37 -11.81
C ALA A 97 7.97 14.13 -10.60
N HIS A 98 7.49 14.32 -9.37
CA HIS A 98 8.28 14.14 -8.16
C HIS A 98 7.76 12.99 -7.30
N TRP A 99 8.70 12.12 -6.89
CA TRP A 99 8.44 10.95 -6.08
C TRP A 99 9.38 10.91 -4.88
N SER A 100 8.86 10.61 -3.71
CA SER A 100 9.68 10.32 -2.53
C SER A 100 9.13 9.13 -1.76
N SER A 101 10.04 8.35 -1.15
CA SER A 101 9.65 7.20 -0.34
C SER A 101 9.10 7.66 1.01
N LEU A 102 7.97 7.10 1.40
CA LEU A 102 7.43 7.16 2.76
C LEU A 102 7.78 5.91 3.57
N GLY A 103 8.65 5.05 3.02
CA GLY A 103 9.09 3.79 3.62
C GLY A 103 8.17 2.62 3.32
N ALA A 104 8.43 1.49 3.97
CA ALA A 104 7.64 0.28 3.84
C ALA A 104 7.02 -0.13 5.18
N ILE A 105 6.00 -0.98 5.11
CA ILE A 105 5.30 -1.55 6.25
C ILE A 105 4.97 -3.02 6.02
N PHE A 106 4.81 -3.77 7.10
CA PHE A 106 4.15 -5.07 7.05
C PHE A 106 2.67 -4.88 7.31
N SER A 107 1.80 -5.54 6.55
CA SER A 107 0.35 -5.47 6.76
C SER A 107 -0.10 -6.28 7.98
N SER A 108 0.40 -7.49 8.12
CA SER A 108 0.08 -8.38 9.25
C SER A 108 1.22 -9.39 9.50
N PRO A 109 2.36 -8.95 10.11
CA PRO A 109 3.61 -9.72 10.16
C PRO A 109 3.54 -11.01 10.98
N GLY A 110 2.45 -11.25 11.70
CA GLY A 110 2.24 -12.50 12.44
C GLY A 110 1.92 -13.70 11.56
N VAL A 111 1.39 -13.47 10.34
CA VAL A 111 0.93 -14.56 9.45
C VAL A 111 1.14 -14.23 7.97
N PHE A 112 1.28 -12.96 7.60
CA PHE A 112 1.25 -12.50 6.23
C PHE A 112 2.61 -11.93 5.82
N SER A 113 3.17 -12.40 4.70
CA SER A 113 4.48 -11.96 4.23
C SER A 113 4.43 -10.64 3.45
N GLU A 114 3.27 -10.01 3.37
CA GLU A 114 3.06 -8.80 2.58
C GLU A 114 3.86 -7.62 3.11
N VAL A 115 4.63 -7.02 2.20
CA VAL A 115 5.29 -5.72 2.40
C VAL A 115 4.60 -4.71 1.50
N LEU A 116 4.16 -3.59 2.08
CA LEU A 116 3.55 -2.48 1.36
C LEU A 116 4.53 -1.29 1.34
N HIS A 117 4.88 -0.84 0.13
CA HIS A 117 5.75 0.30 -0.09
C HIS A 117 4.89 1.56 -0.26
N LEU A 118 5.21 2.60 0.51
CA LEU A 118 4.46 3.86 0.50
C LEU A 118 5.27 4.95 -0.18
N PHE A 119 4.63 5.71 -1.07
CA PHE A 119 5.25 6.80 -1.80
C PHE A 119 4.42 8.08 -1.68
N LEU A 120 5.11 9.22 -1.73
CA LEU A 120 4.52 10.54 -1.93
C LEU A 120 4.80 10.97 -3.38
N ALA A 121 3.74 11.36 -4.09
CA ALA A 121 3.78 11.85 -5.45
C ALA A 121 3.30 13.31 -5.52
N ARG A 122 4.04 14.16 -6.23
CA ARG A 122 3.75 15.59 -6.41
C ARG A 122 3.97 16.01 -7.86
N GLU A 123 3.55 17.25 -8.18
CA GLU A 123 3.57 17.77 -9.54
C GLU A 123 2.79 16.87 -10.50
N LEU A 124 1.50 16.75 -10.15
CA LEU A 124 0.59 15.85 -10.85
C LEU A 124 0.19 16.41 -12.22
N THR A 125 0.10 15.53 -13.18
CA THR A 125 -0.44 15.79 -14.53
C THR A 125 -1.53 14.77 -14.85
N GLN A 126 -2.49 15.19 -15.69
CA GLN A 126 -3.58 14.30 -16.10
C GLN A 126 -3.05 13.24 -17.08
N ALA A 127 -3.55 12.02 -16.89
CA ALA A 127 -3.37 10.88 -17.77
C ALA A 127 -4.73 10.20 -18.01
N ARG A 128 -4.74 9.09 -18.71
CA ARG A 128 -5.96 8.34 -18.94
C ARG A 128 -6.07 7.21 -17.92
N ALA A 129 -7.10 7.24 -17.09
CA ALA A 129 -7.42 6.12 -16.20
C ALA A 129 -7.80 4.86 -17.00
N ALA A 130 -7.39 3.70 -16.52
CA ALA A 130 -7.69 2.40 -17.10
C ALA A 130 -7.82 1.34 -15.99
N PRO A 131 -8.77 1.50 -15.04
CA PRO A 131 -8.94 0.56 -13.93
C PRO A 131 -9.33 -0.83 -14.44
N GLU A 132 -9.03 -1.85 -13.64
CA GLU A 132 -9.45 -3.22 -13.93
C GLU A 132 -10.99 -3.33 -13.87
N ALA A 133 -11.59 -4.18 -14.72
CA ALA A 133 -13.05 -4.30 -14.84
C ALA A 133 -13.75 -4.80 -13.56
N ASN A 134 -13.01 -5.41 -12.63
CA ASN A 134 -13.50 -5.91 -11.34
C ASN A 134 -13.25 -4.93 -10.18
N GLU A 135 -12.71 -3.75 -10.45
CA GLU A 135 -12.51 -2.70 -9.46
C GLU A 135 -13.70 -1.74 -9.46
N VAL A 136 -14.27 -1.53 -8.28
CA VAL A 136 -15.41 -0.63 -8.09
C VAL A 136 -15.01 0.42 -7.07
N PHE A 137 -14.74 1.63 -7.55
CA PHE A 137 -14.36 2.76 -6.70
C PHE A 137 -14.81 4.10 -7.28
N GLU A 138 -14.76 5.12 -6.44
CA GLU A 138 -14.95 6.53 -6.75
C GLU A 138 -13.68 7.30 -6.39
N VAL A 139 -13.26 8.26 -7.23
CA VAL A 139 -12.08 9.09 -7.00
C VAL A 139 -12.49 10.38 -6.30
N HIS A 140 -11.84 10.73 -5.19
CA HIS A 140 -12.13 11.91 -4.38
C HIS A 140 -10.85 12.71 -4.11
N TRP A 141 -11.00 14.02 -4.02
CA TRP A 141 -9.94 14.93 -3.60
C TRP A 141 -10.28 15.53 -2.23
N VAL A 142 -9.44 15.26 -1.23
CA VAL A 142 -9.65 15.66 0.16
C VAL A 142 -8.44 16.48 0.62
N PRO A 143 -8.62 17.62 1.32
CA PRO A 143 -7.48 18.31 1.94
C PRO A 143 -6.66 17.34 2.80
N LEU A 144 -5.31 17.34 2.66
CA LEU A 144 -4.45 16.40 3.38
C LEU A 144 -4.67 16.45 4.89
N GLN A 145 -4.88 17.66 5.45
CA GLN A 145 -5.14 17.81 6.88
C GLN A 145 -6.42 17.10 7.30
N GLU A 146 -7.53 17.29 6.56
CA GLU A 146 -8.80 16.60 6.81
C GLU A 146 -8.64 15.08 6.70
N ALA A 147 -7.93 14.59 5.67
CA ALA A 147 -7.67 13.17 5.50
C ALA A 147 -6.87 12.58 6.68
N CYS A 148 -5.90 13.33 7.22
CA CYS A 148 -5.16 12.93 8.42
C CYS A 148 -6.07 12.88 9.67
N GLU A 149 -6.95 13.86 9.86
CA GLU A 149 -7.92 13.88 10.96
C GLU A 149 -8.85 12.67 10.87
N ARG A 150 -9.40 12.38 9.70
CA ARG A 150 -10.23 11.19 9.45
C ARG A 150 -9.50 9.86 9.69
N ALA A 151 -8.17 9.83 9.44
CA ALA A 151 -7.35 8.66 9.75
C ALA A 151 -7.14 8.50 11.27
N LEU A 152 -6.96 9.60 12.00
CA LEU A 152 -6.80 9.59 13.47
C LEU A 152 -8.11 9.24 14.19
N ASP A 153 -9.25 9.71 13.67
CA ASP A 153 -10.57 9.46 14.23
C ASP A 153 -11.13 8.07 13.87
N GLY A 154 -10.44 7.32 12.99
CA GLY A 154 -10.82 5.96 12.61
C GLY A 154 -11.89 5.87 11.51
N ASP A 155 -12.24 6.96 10.83
CA ASP A 155 -13.07 6.93 9.63
C ASP A 155 -12.30 6.29 8.45
N ILE A 156 -11.02 6.62 8.28
CA ILE A 156 -10.11 5.92 7.36
C ILE A 156 -9.50 4.73 8.10
N ARG A 157 -10.07 3.55 7.89
CA ARG A 157 -9.69 2.31 8.60
C ARG A 157 -8.62 1.49 7.89
N ASP A 158 -8.31 1.79 6.65
CA ASP A 158 -7.25 1.10 5.92
C ASP A 158 -5.87 1.54 6.41
N GLY A 159 -5.10 0.59 6.96
CA GLY A 159 -3.82 0.88 7.64
C GLY A 159 -2.75 1.49 6.73
N LYS A 160 -2.66 1.05 5.46
CA LYS A 160 -1.70 1.62 4.50
C LYS A 160 -2.03 3.08 4.20
N THR A 161 -3.32 3.39 4.06
CA THR A 161 -3.83 4.73 3.80
C THR A 161 -3.60 5.63 5.00
N ALA A 162 -4.06 5.24 6.18
CA ALA A 162 -3.88 6.04 7.40
C ALA A 162 -2.41 6.36 7.65
N LEU A 163 -1.52 5.35 7.59
CA LEU A 163 -0.10 5.56 7.82
C LEU A 163 0.56 6.37 6.70
N GLY A 164 0.18 6.15 5.44
CA GLY A 164 0.67 6.92 4.30
C GLY A 164 0.38 8.41 4.45
N LEU A 165 -0.86 8.77 4.78
CA LEU A 165 -1.30 10.15 5.04
C LEU A 165 -0.49 10.81 6.17
N LEU A 166 -0.37 10.12 7.31
CA LEU A 166 0.37 10.66 8.47
C LEU A 166 1.86 10.83 8.17
N ARG A 167 2.49 9.89 7.46
CA ARG A 167 3.90 10.01 7.06
C ARG A 167 4.11 11.12 6.04
N ALA A 168 3.21 11.29 5.07
CA ALA A 168 3.27 12.39 4.12
C ALA A 168 3.14 13.75 4.82
N ALA A 169 2.16 13.92 5.70
CA ALA A 169 1.99 15.14 6.48
C ALA A 169 3.21 15.44 7.38
N HIS A 170 3.82 14.41 7.97
CA HIS A 170 5.06 14.55 8.75
C HIS A 170 6.23 14.99 7.86
N GLN A 171 6.42 14.34 6.71
CA GLN A 171 7.53 14.67 5.78
C GLN A 171 7.43 16.10 5.25
N LEU A 172 6.24 16.59 4.96
CA LEU A 172 6.02 17.96 4.47
C LEU A 172 6.28 19.03 5.54
N ARG A 173 6.14 18.69 6.82
CA ARG A 173 6.45 19.60 7.95
C ARG A 173 7.92 19.57 8.35
N ALA A 174 8.65 18.51 8.01
CA ALA A 174 10.07 18.38 8.35
C ALA A 174 10.92 19.26 7.40
N PRO A 175 11.91 20.01 7.87
CA PRO A 175 12.85 20.70 6.99
C PRO A 175 13.56 19.69 6.07
N ALA A 176 13.79 20.09 4.82
CA ALA A 176 14.26 19.27 3.72
C ALA A 176 15.62 18.58 4.05
N HIS A 177 15.55 17.32 4.54
CA HIS A 177 16.75 16.51 4.81
C HIS A 177 16.51 15.01 4.56
N ARG A 178 15.73 14.65 3.52
CA ARG A 178 15.68 13.25 3.08
C ARG A 178 16.03 13.17 1.59
N PRO A 179 16.89 12.23 1.16
CA PRO A 179 17.28 12.09 -0.24
C PRO A 179 16.06 11.76 -1.10
N GLU A 180 15.98 12.46 -2.21
CA GLU A 180 15.12 12.08 -3.35
C GLU A 180 15.56 10.71 -3.88
N ILE A 181 14.64 9.90 -4.36
CA ILE A 181 14.90 8.58 -4.96
C ILE A 181 15.24 8.75 -6.43
#